data_21e8dc6d1280119a7850e9d7d26860eb
#
_entry.id   21e8dc6d1280119a7850e9d7d26860eb
#
_cell.length_a   1.000
_cell.length_b   1.000
_cell.length_c   1.000
_cell.angle_alpha   90.00
_cell.angle_beta   90.00
_cell.angle_gamma   90.00
#
_symmetry.space_group_name_H-M   'P 1'
#
loop_
_entity.id
_entity.type
_entity.pdbx_description
1 polymer ?
#
loop_
_entity_poly.entity_id
_entity_poly.type
_entity_poly.pdbx_seq_one_letter_code
_entity_poly.pdbx_strand_id
1 'polypeptide(L)'
;MFKGDFLLFMDLLRFAADFLEKTAHTFIVQNSTEIKKYAQKWGSNMDNIREYGTIELDDEKSGKHFLVISIIGEIEGHNSASEKVKTTKYEHLLPMLVSIEGDEDIDGILFLINTVGGDVSCGLALAEMIASLTKPTVSLIIGDSHSIGVPLSVAADHTIIAPSATVVIHPVRMSGTVLGAPQTYEYFQLIQERITNFIAKHSVIEKKEIEKMMVTPGILSRDLGTILVGKEAVKKGLYDEVGGIAEAIKKLRQL
;
A
#
# COMPACT_ATOMS: atom_id res chain seq x y z
N MET A 1 79.34 -6.56 -5.28
CA MET A 1 78.35 -5.47 -5.34
C MET A 1 76.95 -5.93 -5.72
N PHE A 2 76.53 -7.18 -5.45
CA PHE A 2 75.23 -7.72 -5.86
C PHE A 2 74.40 -8.38 -4.73
N LYS A 3 74.87 -8.39 -3.48
CA LYS A 3 74.11 -9.03 -2.41
C LYS A 3 73.12 -8.07 -1.70
N GLY A 4 73.39 -6.77 -1.72
CA GLY A 4 72.50 -5.77 -1.07
C GLY A 4 71.23 -5.51 -1.83
N ASP A 5 71.32 -5.45 -3.16
CA ASP A 5 70.18 -5.16 -4.05
C ASP A 5 69.16 -6.31 -4.10
N PHE A 6 69.61 -7.54 -3.93
CA PHE A 6 68.72 -8.73 -3.89
C PHE A 6 67.92 -8.80 -2.56
N LEU A 7 68.56 -8.46 -1.43
CA LEU A 7 67.83 -8.42 -0.17
C LEU A 7 66.74 -7.33 -0.16
N LEU A 8 67.08 -6.15 -0.65
CA LEU A 8 66.13 -5.02 -0.75
C LEU A 8 64.93 -5.37 -1.68
N PHE A 9 65.20 -6.07 -2.75
CA PHE A 9 64.15 -6.54 -3.68
C PHE A 9 63.25 -7.60 -3.04
N MET A 10 63.78 -8.52 -2.22
CA MET A 10 63.00 -9.53 -1.49
C MET A 10 62.16 -8.91 -0.41
N ASP A 11 62.65 -7.88 0.29
CA ASP A 11 61.89 -7.15 1.33
C ASP A 11 60.76 -6.32 0.70
N LEU A 12 60.98 -5.72 -0.47
CA LEU A 12 59.93 -5.04 -1.24
C LEU A 12 58.82 -6.00 -1.68
N LEU A 13 59.18 -7.19 -2.14
CA LEU A 13 58.20 -8.23 -2.53
C LEU A 13 57.39 -8.72 -1.34
N ARG A 14 58.02 -8.91 -0.19
CA ARG A 14 57.30 -9.27 1.06
C ARG A 14 56.34 -8.17 1.51
N PHE A 15 56.77 -6.92 1.49
CA PHE A 15 55.91 -5.78 1.82
C PHE A 15 54.71 -5.66 0.87
N ALA A 16 54.93 -5.85 -0.43
CA ALA A 16 53.85 -5.84 -1.43
C ALA A 16 52.86 -7.00 -1.21
N ALA A 17 53.36 -8.18 -0.89
CA ALA A 17 52.51 -9.34 -0.61
C ALA A 17 51.64 -9.13 0.67
N ASP A 18 52.25 -8.66 1.76
CA ASP A 18 51.55 -8.33 3.02
C ASP A 18 50.53 -7.22 2.84
N PHE A 19 50.82 -6.20 2.02
CA PHE A 19 49.88 -5.12 1.69
C PHE A 19 48.70 -5.63 0.89
N LEU A 20 48.93 -6.47 -0.12
CA LEU A 20 47.88 -7.08 -0.95
C LEU A 20 46.98 -8.02 -0.11
N GLU A 21 47.59 -8.83 0.76
CA GLU A 21 46.82 -9.73 1.66
C GLU A 21 45.93 -8.95 2.63
N LYS A 22 46.46 -7.91 3.27
CA LYS A 22 45.69 -7.05 4.19
C LYS A 22 44.56 -6.30 3.48
N THR A 23 44.82 -5.75 2.27
CA THR A 23 43.81 -5.05 1.47
C THR A 23 42.72 -6.00 0.98
N ALA A 24 43.09 -7.18 0.50
CA ALA A 24 42.14 -8.21 0.08
C ALA A 24 41.28 -8.70 1.27
N HIS A 25 41.90 -8.94 2.42
CA HIS A 25 41.18 -9.35 3.64
C HIS A 25 40.20 -8.27 4.09
N THR A 26 40.60 -7.00 4.12
CA THR A 26 39.71 -5.87 4.49
C THR A 26 38.55 -5.73 3.50
N PHE A 27 38.81 -5.84 2.20
CA PHE A 27 37.79 -5.78 1.16
C PHE A 27 36.78 -6.93 1.25
N ILE A 28 37.26 -8.17 1.51
CA ILE A 28 36.40 -9.34 1.70
C ILE A 28 35.55 -9.23 2.95
N VAL A 29 36.12 -8.75 4.07
CA VAL A 29 35.39 -8.58 5.34
C VAL A 29 34.31 -7.50 5.19
N GLN A 30 34.63 -6.34 4.60
CA GLN A 30 33.65 -5.28 4.34
C GLN A 30 32.51 -5.78 3.45
N ASN A 31 32.83 -6.40 2.30
CA ASN A 31 31.80 -6.93 1.40
C ASN A 31 30.98 -8.07 2.05
N SER A 32 31.59 -8.93 2.87
CA SER A 32 30.83 -9.98 3.56
C SER A 32 29.86 -9.41 4.61
N THR A 33 30.23 -8.32 5.26
CA THR A 33 29.37 -7.62 6.24
C THR A 33 28.19 -6.95 5.52
N GLU A 34 28.43 -6.27 4.43
CA GLU A 34 27.40 -5.68 3.56
C GLU A 34 26.47 -6.76 3.02
N ILE A 35 27.01 -7.83 2.45
CA ILE A 35 26.20 -8.95 1.94
C ILE A 35 25.33 -9.57 3.05
N LYS A 36 25.88 -9.74 4.26
CA LYS A 36 25.10 -10.25 5.40
C LYS A 36 23.99 -9.29 5.81
N LYS A 37 24.25 -7.98 5.84
CA LYS A 37 23.27 -6.95 6.13
C LYS A 37 22.13 -6.96 5.10
N TYR A 38 22.47 -7.03 3.80
CA TYR A 38 21.47 -7.18 2.73
C TYR A 38 20.67 -8.47 2.87
N ALA A 39 21.32 -9.61 3.09
CA ALA A 39 20.64 -10.90 3.26
C ALA A 39 19.70 -10.91 4.47
N GLN A 40 20.09 -10.30 5.59
CA GLN A 40 19.26 -10.18 6.78
C GLN A 40 18.06 -9.25 6.54
N LYS A 41 18.27 -8.11 5.88
CA LYS A 41 17.20 -7.18 5.50
C LYS A 41 16.19 -7.84 4.55
N TRP A 42 16.66 -8.55 3.51
CA TRP A 42 15.79 -9.29 2.60
C TRP A 42 15.03 -10.42 3.31
N GLY A 43 15.66 -11.11 4.27
CA GLY A 43 15.01 -12.13 5.08
C GLY A 43 13.86 -11.56 5.91
N SER A 44 14.07 -10.49 6.65
CA SER A 44 13.02 -9.83 7.44
C SER A 44 11.89 -9.28 6.57
N ASN A 45 12.19 -8.66 5.44
CA ASN A 45 11.19 -8.20 4.49
C ASN A 45 10.34 -9.34 3.92
N MET A 46 10.94 -10.49 3.61
CA MET A 46 10.18 -11.66 3.12
C MET A 46 9.21 -12.22 4.15
N ASP A 47 9.56 -12.21 5.42
CA ASP A 47 8.67 -12.63 6.51
C ASP A 47 7.54 -11.61 6.69
N ASN A 48 7.83 -10.31 6.69
CA ASN A 48 6.84 -9.25 6.75
C ASN A 48 5.86 -9.28 5.55
N ILE A 49 6.36 -9.55 4.33
CA ILE A 49 5.50 -9.71 3.15
C ILE A 49 4.54 -10.90 3.32
N ARG A 50 5.02 -12.04 3.85
CA ARG A 50 4.21 -13.23 4.02
C ARG A 50 3.16 -13.08 5.11
N GLU A 51 3.52 -12.43 6.20
CA GLU A 51 2.68 -12.36 7.39
C GLU A 51 1.74 -11.15 7.36
N TYR A 52 2.22 -9.98 6.92
CA TYR A 52 1.49 -8.71 7.03
C TYR A 52 1.26 -8.01 5.69
N GLY A 53 1.85 -8.47 4.60
CA GLY A 53 1.76 -7.80 3.29
C GLY A 53 2.49 -6.45 3.28
N THR A 54 3.54 -6.29 4.09
CA THR A 54 4.30 -5.04 4.23
C THR A 54 5.74 -5.18 3.78
N ILE A 55 6.34 -4.09 3.33
CA ILE A 55 7.76 -4.01 3.00
C ILE A 55 8.30 -2.60 3.30
N GLU A 56 9.48 -2.54 3.90
CA GLU A 56 10.24 -1.30 4.07
C GLU A 56 10.99 -0.95 2.78
N LEU A 57 10.92 0.31 2.41
CA LEU A 57 11.57 0.85 1.21
C LEU A 57 12.48 2.02 1.59
N ASP A 58 13.78 1.78 1.62
CA ASP A 58 14.78 2.86 1.67
C ASP A 58 14.89 3.50 0.29
N ASP A 59 14.50 4.74 0.17
CA ASP A 59 14.62 5.47 -1.08
C ASP A 59 15.94 6.22 -1.16
N GLU A 60 16.93 5.62 -1.81
CA GLU A 60 18.28 6.18 -1.97
C GLU A 60 18.28 7.57 -2.64
N LYS A 61 17.24 7.92 -3.42
CA LYS A 61 17.19 9.21 -4.13
C LYS A 61 16.83 10.37 -3.23
N SER A 62 15.95 10.15 -2.26
CA SER A 62 15.53 11.19 -1.31
C SER A 62 16.15 11.04 0.07
N GLY A 63 16.72 9.88 0.37
CA GLY A 63 17.17 9.51 1.71
C GLY A 63 16.01 9.23 2.68
N LYS A 64 14.76 9.19 2.18
CA LYS A 64 13.55 8.92 2.96
C LYS A 64 13.33 7.42 3.13
N HIS A 65 12.69 7.06 4.24
CA HIS A 65 12.28 5.70 4.56
C HIS A 65 10.77 5.56 4.47
N PHE A 66 10.28 4.73 3.56
CA PHE A 66 8.86 4.52 3.33
C PHE A 66 8.42 3.13 3.74
N LEU A 67 7.17 3.01 4.17
CA LEU A 67 6.52 1.72 4.36
C LEU A 67 5.51 1.48 3.23
N VAL A 68 5.55 0.29 2.64
CA VAL A 68 4.55 -0.17 1.66
C VAL A 68 3.62 -1.16 2.35
N ILE A 69 2.32 -0.91 2.27
CA ILE A 69 1.28 -1.74 2.88
C ILE A 69 0.34 -2.24 1.78
N SER A 70 0.11 -3.55 1.73
CA SER A 70 -0.78 -4.17 0.75
C SER A 70 -2.19 -4.37 1.33
N ILE A 71 -3.22 -3.86 0.63
CA ILE A 71 -4.64 -4.10 0.90
C ILE A 71 -5.17 -4.95 -0.24
N ILE A 72 -5.14 -6.28 -0.06
CA ILE A 72 -5.38 -7.25 -1.12
C ILE A 72 -6.44 -8.26 -0.71
N GLY A 73 -7.35 -8.57 -1.64
CA GLY A 73 -8.43 -9.53 -1.42
C GLY A 73 -9.65 -8.90 -0.75
N GLU A 74 -10.43 -9.68 -0.03
CA GLU A 74 -11.63 -9.21 0.67
C GLU A 74 -11.28 -8.49 1.97
N ILE A 75 -11.96 -7.41 2.30
CA ILE A 75 -11.84 -6.76 3.62
C ILE A 75 -12.59 -7.62 4.62
N GLU A 76 -11.84 -8.28 5.50
CA GLU A 76 -12.40 -9.17 6.51
C GLU A 76 -13.15 -8.37 7.58
N GLY A 77 -14.29 -8.90 8.01
CA GLY A 77 -15.11 -8.31 9.06
C GLY A 77 -14.80 -8.89 10.44
N HIS A 78 -15.78 -8.78 11.36
CA HIS A 78 -15.66 -9.33 12.72
C HIS A 78 -15.69 -10.87 12.78
N ASN A 79 -16.09 -11.52 11.70
CA ASN A 79 -16.05 -12.98 11.57
C ASN A 79 -14.90 -13.37 10.67
N SER A 80 -14.10 -14.35 11.08
CA SER A 80 -13.00 -14.87 10.28
C SER A 80 -13.50 -15.50 8.98
N ALA A 81 -12.93 -15.11 7.87
CA ALA A 81 -13.19 -15.73 6.58
C ALA A 81 -12.57 -17.13 6.51
N SER A 82 -13.01 -17.93 5.53
CA SER A 82 -12.39 -19.23 5.27
C SER A 82 -10.93 -19.04 4.85
N GLU A 83 -10.03 -19.94 5.29
CA GLU A 83 -8.61 -19.96 4.90
C GLU A 83 -8.35 -20.02 3.38
N LYS A 84 -9.40 -20.34 2.60
CA LYS A 84 -9.33 -20.38 1.13
C LYS A 84 -9.56 -19.02 0.49
N VAL A 85 -10.03 -18.03 1.24
CA VAL A 85 -10.28 -16.66 0.78
C VAL A 85 -9.08 -15.80 1.17
N LYS A 86 -8.54 -15.06 0.22
CA LYS A 86 -7.53 -14.03 0.52
C LYS A 86 -8.21 -12.81 1.09
N THR A 87 -7.79 -12.41 2.28
CA THR A 87 -8.37 -11.28 2.99
C THR A 87 -7.32 -10.29 3.47
N THR A 88 -7.75 -9.07 3.64
CA THR A 88 -7.04 -8.06 4.42
C THR A 88 -7.71 -7.99 5.80
N LYS A 89 -6.94 -8.26 6.85
CA LYS A 89 -7.41 -8.27 8.23
C LYS A 89 -7.23 -6.90 8.86
N TYR A 90 -8.33 -6.18 9.02
CA TYR A 90 -8.31 -4.81 9.53
C TYR A 90 -7.75 -4.71 10.95
N GLU A 91 -7.97 -5.74 11.79
CA GLU A 91 -7.45 -5.81 13.16
C GLU A 91 -5.91 -5.92 13.23
N HIS A 92 -5.26 -6.33 12.15
CA HIS A 92 -3.79 -6.31 12.04
C HIS A 92 -3.29 -4.93 11.56
N LEU A 93 -4.03 -4.30 10.64
CA LEU A 93 -3.63 -3.01 10.08
C LEU A 93 -3.83 -1.85 11.05
N LEU A 94 -4.91 -1.82 11.84
CA LEU A 94 -5.17 -0.73 12.77
C LEU A 94 -4.03 -0.49 13.77
N PRO A 95 -3.55 -1.50 14.54
CA PRO A 95 -2.43 -1.29 15.46
C PRO A 95 -1.11 -0.99 14.73
N MET A 96 -0.92 -1.53 13.52
CA MET A 96 0.22 -1.21 12.68
C MET A 96 0.24 0.28 12.30
N LEU A 97 -0.88 0.85 11.85
CA LEU A 97 -0.99 2.27 11.50
C LEU A 97 -0.75 3.17 12.72
N VAL A 98 -1.19 2.77 13.91
CA VAL A 98 -0.87 3.48 15.16
C VAL A 98 0.62 3.47 15.44
N SER A 99 1.29 2.32 15.25
CA SER A 99 2.74 2.21 15.44
C SER A 99 3.50 3.09 14.45
N ILE A 100 3.09 3.08 13.19
CA ILE A 100 3.70 3.88 12.11
C ILE A 100 3.55 5.39 12.38
N GLU A 101 2.39 5.82 12.86
CA GLU A 101 2.16 7.24 13.19
C GLU A 101 3.13 7.75 14.25
N GLY A 102 3.50 6.91 15.22
CA GLY A 102 4.44 7.23 16.28
C GLY A 102 5.92 6.99 15.92
N ASP A 103 6.23 6.44 14.76
CA ASP A 103 7.60 6.09 14.35
C ASP A 103 8.23 7.24 13.55
N GLU A 104 9.23 7.91 14.13
CA GLU A 104 9.92 9.03 13.48
C GLU A 104 10.81 8.62 12.30
N ASP A 105 11.16 7.34 12.19
CA ASP A 105 12.00 6.82 11.12
C ASP A 105 11.21 6.58 9.81
N ILE A 106 9.87 6.58 9.86
CA ILE A 106 9.01 6.42 8.68
C ILE A 106 8.58 7.78 8.14
N ASP A 107 9.01 8.10 6.91
CA ASP A 107 8.72 9.36 6.22
C ASP A 107 7.43 9.38 5.41
N GLY A 108 6.81 8.23 5.17
CA GLY A 108 5.55 8.14 4.42
C GLY A 108 5.14 6.71 4.09
N ILE A 109 3.91 6.56 3.59
CA ILE A 109 3.28 5.26 3.38
C ILE A 109 2.73 5.14 1.96
N LEU A 110 3.02 4.02 1.31
CA LEU A 110 2.41 3.62 0.05
C LEU A 110 1.43 2.47 0.26
N PHE A 111 0.15 2.70 0.01
CA PHE A 111 -0.87 1.65 0.01
C PHE A 111 -1.01 1.03 -1.38
N LEU A 112 -0.74 -0.27 -1.51
CA LEU A 112 -1.01 -1.04 -2.72
C LEU A 112 -2.41 -1.65 -2.62
N ILE A 113 -3.34 -1.23 -3.49
CA ILE A 113 -4.75 -1.61 -3.39
C ILE A 113 -5.15 -2.51 -4.54
N ASN A 114 -5.67 -3.69 -4.18
CA ASN A 114 -6.30 -4.64 -5.09
C ASN A 114 -7.37 -5.44 -4.32
N THR A 115 -8.54 -4.83 -4.11
CA THR A 115 -9.61 -5.39 -3.28
C THR A 115 -10.96 -5.39 -3.98
N VAL A 116 -11.70 -6.46 -3.78
CA VAL A 116 -13.10 -6.57 -4.22
C VAL A 116 -14.08 -5.90 -3.24
N GLY A 117 -13.57 -5.32 -2.16
CA GLY A 117 -14.36 -4.82 -1.04
C GLY A 117 -14.53 -5.85 0.06
N GLY A 118 -15.61 -5.77 0.83
CA GLY A 118 -15.87 -6.68 1.95
C GLY A 118 -16.74 -6.04 3.01
N ASP A 119 -16.38 -6.24 4.29
CA ASP A 119 -17.12 -5.66 5.42
C ASP A 119 -17.06 -4.14 5.43
N VAL A 120 -18.25 -3.52 5.41
CA VAL A 120 -18.37 -2.07 5.29
C VAL A 120 -17.88 -1.34 6.55
N SER A 121 -18.19 -1.86 7.74
CA SER A 121 -17.83 -1.21 9.00
C SER A 121 -16.33 -1.25 9.24
N CYS A 122 -15.72 -2.39 8.98
CA CYS A 122 -14.28 -2.60 9.14
C CYS A 122 -13.50 -1.82 8.08
N GLY A 123 -13.96 -1.84 6.82
CA GLY A 123 -13.33 -1.07 5.75
C GLY A 123 -13.44 0.45 5.94
N LEU A 124 -14.58 0.95 6.45
CA LEU A 124 -14.71 2.37 6.74
C LEU A 124 -13.86 2.80 7.94
N ALA A 125 -13.76 1.94 8.99
CA ALA A 125 -12.87 2.20 10.12
C ALA A 125 -11.40 2.30 9.68
N LEU A 126 -10.97 1.41 8.79
CA LEU A 126 -9.63 1.44 8.23
C LEU A 126 -9.40 2.69 7.34
N ALA A 127 -10.40 3.08 6.54
CA ALA A 127 -10.32 4.29 5.72
C ALA A 127 -10.21 5.57 6.57
N GLU A 128 -10.98 5.69 7.66
CA GLU A 128 -10.88 6.81 8.61
C GLU A 128 -9.50 6.83 9.31
N MET A 129 -8.96 5.66 9.65
CA MET A 129 -7.61 5.57 10.22
C MET A 129 -6.55 6.07 9.23
N ILE A 130 -6.59 5.62 7.97
CA ILE A 130 -5.67 6.07 6.93
C ILE A 130 -5.77 7.59 6.73
N ALA A 131 -6.99 8.12 6.61
CA ALA A 131 -7.23 9.55 6.41
C ALA A 131 -6.86 10.43 7.61
N SER A 132 -6.63 9.85 8.78
CA SER A 132 -6.22 10.56 10.01
C SER A 132 -4.71 10.57 10.25
N LEU A 133 -3.94 9.84 9.45
CA LEU A 133 -2.46 9.85 9.56
C LEU A 133 -1.90 11.24 9.24
N THR A 134 -0.86 11.63 9.96
CA THR A 134 -0.13 12.89 9.70
C THR A 134 1.04 12.71 8.73
N LYS A 135 1.46 11.45 8.54
CA LYS A 135 2.50 11.11 7.58
C LYS A 135 2.00 11.14 6.15
N PRO A 136 2.82 11.57 5.18
CA PRO A 136 2.47 11.53 3.76
C PRO A 136 2.02 10.16 3.29
N THR A 137 0.88 10.11 2.59
CA THR A 137 0.29 8.86 2.11
C THR A 137 -0.02 8.91 0.62
N VAL A 138 0.27 7.81 -0.07
CA VAL A 138 -0.13 7.60 -1.48
C VAL A 138 -0.85 6.26 -1.59
N SER A 139 -1.98 6.21 -2.28
CA SER A 139 -2.61 4.97 -2.69
C SER A 139 -2.35 4.68 -4.17
N LEU A 140 -1.97 3.44 -4.47
CA LEU A 140 -1.83 2.93 -5.82
C LEU A 140 -2.81 1.78 -6.04
N ILE A 141 -3.82 2.02 -6.85
CA ILE A 141 -4.81 1.02 -7.28
C ILE A 141 -4.23 0.25 -8.45
N ILE A 142 -3.80 -1.01 -8.22
CA ILE A 142 -3.11 -1.84 -9.23
C ILE A 142 -4.04 -2.80 -9.98
N GLY A 143 -5.22 -3.10 -9.43
CA GLY A 143 -6.20 -3.99 -10.01
C GLY A 143 -7.61 -3.50 -9.70
N ASP A 144 -8.18 -3.97 -8.61
CA ASP A 144 -9.54 -3.66 -8.22
C ASP A 144 -9.60 -2.72 -7.01
N SER A 145 -10.51 -1.76 -7.05
CA SER A 145 -10.95 -0.97 -5.91
C SER A 145 -12.47 -0.95 -5.92
N HIS A 146 -13.07 -2.04 -5.44
CA HIS A 146 -14.51 -2.25 -5.54
C HIS A 146 -15.20 -2.02 -4.20
N SER A 147 -16.44 -1.50 -4.25
CA SER A 147 -17.30 -1.37 -3.06
C SER A 147 -16.63 -0.54 -1.95
N ILE A 148 -16.44 -1.11 -0.75
CA ILE A 148 -15.74 -0.46 0.36
C ILE A 148 -14.23 -0.25 0.10
N GLY A 149 -13.66 -0.84 -0.95
CA GLY A 149 -12.33 -0.52 -1.44
C GLY A 149 -12.20 0.92 -1.95
N VAL A 150 -13.31 1.53 -2.40
CA VAL A 150 -13.30 2.92 -2.88
C VAL A 150 -12.98 3.92 -1.76
N PRO A 151 -13.69 3.92 -0.61
CA PRO A 151 -13.28 4.72 0.54
C PRO A 151 -11.83 4.49 0.96
N LEU A 152 -11.38 3.23 1.01
CA LEU A 152 -10.00 2.91 1.37
C LEU A 152 -8.98 3.56 0.42
N SER A 153 -9.28 3.55 -0.88
CA SER A 153 -8.36 4.08 -1.87
C SER A 153 -8.30 5.61 -1.89
N VAL A 154 -9.41 6.32 -1.61
CA VAL A 154 -9.43 7.78 -1.57
C VAL A 154 -8.99 8.35 -0.21
N ALA A 155 -8.71 7.51 0.77
CA ALA A 155 -8.31 7.94 2.12
C ALA A 155 -6.89 8.51 2.19
N ALA A 156 -6.02 8.20 1.22
CA ALA A 156 -4.65 8.70 1.14
C ALA A 156 -4.60 10.15 0.62
N ASP A 157 -3.52 10.89 0.93
CA ASP A 157 -3.31 12.28 0.48
C ASP A 157 -3.21 12.40 -1.05
N HIS A 158 -2.78 11.34 -1.73
CA HIS A 158 -2.74 11.29 -3.19
C HIS A 158 -3.05 9.89 -3.73
N THR A 159 -3.81 9.86 -4.80
CA THR A 159 -4.40 8.64 -5.37
C THR A 159 -3.96 8.41 -6.80
N ILE A 160 -3.43 7.22 -7.08
CA ILE A 160 -2.96 6.81 -8.42
C ILE A 160 -3.66 5.53 -8.81
N ILE A 161 -4.22 5.49 -10.01
CA ILE A 161 -4.86 4.28 -10.55
C ILE A 161 -4.12 3.76 -11.79
N ALA A 162 -3.85 2.46 -11.82
CA ALA A 162 -3.27 1.82 -13.01
C ALA A 162 -4.23 1.90 -14.22
N PRO A 163 -3.72 1.97 -15.47
CA PRO A 163 -4.54 2.17 -16.66
C PRO A 163 -5.66 1.13 -16.85
N SER A 164 -5.42 -0.11 -16.43
CA SER A 164 -6.37 -1.23 -16.55
C SER A 164 -7.13 -1.54 -15.25
N ALA A 165 -6.80 -0.85 -14.16
CA ALA A 165 -7.46 -1.07 -12.89
C ALA A 165 -8.93 -0.60 -12.93
N THR A 166 -9.78 -1.28 -12.18
CA THR A 166 -11.22 -1.05 -12.16
C THR A 166 -11.72 -0.57 -10.81
N VAL A 167 -12.75 0.25 -10.87
CA VAL A 167 -13.49 0.75 -9.71
C VAL A 167 -14.94 0.37 -9.86
N VAL A 168 -15.54 -0.21 -8.83
CA VAL A 168 -16.97 -0.53 -8.82
C VAL A 168 -17.64 0.23 -7.68
N ILE A 169 -18.58 1.09 -8.07
CA ILE A 169 -19.42 1.87 -7.14
C ILE A 169 -20.82 1.32 -7.23
N HIS A 170 -21.34 0.73 -6.14
CA HIS A 170 -22.66 0.14 -6.06
C HIS A 170 -23.34 0.43 -4.70
N PRO A 171 -24.67 0.25 -4.58
CA PRO A 171 -25.36 0.42 -3.30
C PRO A 171 -24.88 -0.59 -2.27
N VAL A 172 -25.02 -0.23 -0.98
CA VAL A 172 -24.80 -1.17 0.13
C VAL A 172 -25.70 -2.38 -0.02
N ARG A 173 -25.16 -3.57 0.19
CA ARG A 173 -25.88 -4.84 0.13
C ARG A 173 -25.86 -5.52 1.49
N MET A 174 -26.92 -6.24 1.77
CA MET A 174 -27.01 -7.13 2.93
C MET A 174 -27.59 -8.47 2.51
N SER A 175 -27.11 -9.54 3.13
CA SER A 175 -27.73 -10.84 3.10
C SER A 175 -28.11 -11.24 4.53
N GLY A 176 -29.30 -11.82 4.73
CA GLY A 176 -29.74 -12.28 6.03
C GLY A 176 -31.23 -12.03 6.31
N THR A 177 -31.65 -12.29 7.56
CA THR A 177 -33.01 -12.05 8.00
C THR A 177 -33.22 -10.57 8.32
N VAL A 178 -34.24 -9.95 7.73
CA VAL A 178 -34.62 -8.56 8.00
C VAL A 178 -35.66 -8.54 9.10
N LEU A 179 -35.35 -7.90 10.24
CA LEU A 179 -36.24 -7.65 11.34
C LEU A 179 -36.60 -6.15 11.36
N GLY A 180 -37.88 -5.82 11.03
CA GLY A 180 -38.32 -4.43 10.96
C GLY A 180 -37.87 -3.73 9.66
N ALA A 181 -38.66 -3.84 8.59
CA ALA A 181 -38.33 -3.31 7.27
C ALA A 181 -38.02 -1.78 7.25
N PRO A 182 -38.81 -0.89 7.91
CA PRO A 182 -38.49 0.54 7.90
C PRO A 182 -37.14 0.86 8.58
N GLN A 183 -36.88 0.29 9.75
CA GLN A 183 -35.63 0.53 10.49
C GLN A 183 -34.42 0.00 9.74
N THR A 184 -34.56 -1.14 9.07
CA THR A 184 -33.51 -1.69 8.22
C THR A 184 -33.21 -0.77 7.05
N TYR A 185 -34.24 -0.22 6.39
CA TYR A 185 -34.07 0.73 5.30
C TYR A 185 -33.35 2.02 5.75
N GLU A 186 -33.79 2.61 6.86
CA GLU A 186 -33.14 3.79 7.45
C GLU A 186 -31.66 3.52 7.78
N TYR A 187 -31.37 2.35 8.36
CA TYR A 187 -29.98 1.95 8.67
C TYR A 187 -29.12 1.84 7.41
N PHE A 188 -29.66 1.26 6.32
CA PHE A 188 -28.94 1.20 5.05
C PHE A 188 -28.67 2.57 4.44
N GLN A 189 -29.66 3.46 4.50
CA GLN A 189 -29.48 4.83 4.04
C GLN A 189 -28.36 5.52 4.82
N LEU A 190 -28.34 5.37 6.15
CA LEU A 190 -27.29 5.93 7.00
C LEU A 190 -25.89 5.41 6.62
N ILE A 191 -25.74 4.11 6.41
CA ILE A 191 -24.47 3.52 6.00
C ILE A 191 -24.05 4.05 4.63
N GLN A 192 -24.95 4.06 3.67
CA GLN A 192 -24.67 4.56 2.30
C GLN A 192 -24.28 6.04 2.32
N GLU A 193 -24.95 6.83 3.14
CA GLU A 193 -24.61 8.24 3.33
C GLU A 193 -23.23 8.45 3.92
N ARG A 194 -22.82 7.65 4.91
CA ARG A 194 -21.47 7.68 5.48
C ARG A 194 -20.42 7.41 4.42
N ILE A 195 -20.62 6.39 3.58
CA ILE A 195 -19.71 6.04 2.48
C ILE A 195 -19.61 7.17 1.46
N THR A 196 -20.74 7.69 0.99
CA THR A 196 -20.77 8.74 -0.04
C THR A 196 -20.20 10.06 0.48
N ASN A 197 -20.44 10.41 1.74
CA ASN A 197 -19.83 11.56 2.39
C ASN A 197 -18.32 11.42 2.52
N PHE A 198 -17.82 10.23 2.91
CA PHE A 198 -16.38 9.97 3.00
C PHE A 198 -15.71 10.12 1.64
N ILE A 199 -16.23 9.47 0.60
CA ILE A 199 -15.66 9.56 -0.75
C ILE A 199 -15.65 11.01 -1.25
N ALA A 200 -16.76 11.74 -1.10
CA ALA A 200 -16.86 13.13 -1.54
C ALA A 200 -15.94 14.08 -0.76
N LYS A 201 -15.65 13.79 0.52
CA LYS A 201 -14.71 14.57 1.33
C LYS A 201 -13.25 14.36 0.90
N HIS A 202 -12.91 13.17 0.44
CA HIS A 202 -11.54 12.75 0.12
C HIS A 202 -11.26 12.63 -1.38
N SER A 203 -12.09 13.26 -2.22
CA SER A 203 -11.92 13.33 -3.67
C SER A 203 -12.55 14.60 -4.21
N VAL A 204 -12.42 14.87 -5.52
CA VAL A 204 -13.07 16.06 -6.13
C VAL A 204 -14.40 15.72 -6.80
N ILE A 205 -14.84 14.46 -6.74
CA ILE A 205 -16.15 14.04 -7.29
C ILE A 205 -17.29 14.53 -6.40
N GLU A 206 -18.34 15.05 -7.01
CA GLU A 206 -19.52 15.47 -6.26
C GLU A 206 -20.31 14.28 -5.68
N LYS A 207 -20.79 14.40 -4.43
CA LYS A 207 -21.61 13.38 -3.76
C LYS A 207 -22.79 12.90 -4.63
N LYS A 208 -23.48 13.83 -5.28
CA LYS A 208 -24.62 13.51 -6.18
C LYS A 208 -24.22 12.61 -7.36
N GLU A 209 -23.01 12.79 -7.88
CA GLU A 209 -22.53 11.94 -8.97
C GLU A 209 -22.19 10.53 -8.45
N ILE A 210 -21.65 10.41 -7.23
CA ILE A 210 -21.42 9.11 -6.57
C ILE A 210 -22.76 8.39 -6.37
N GLU A 211 -23.76 9.05 -5.79
CA GLU A 211 -25.09 8.51 -5.55
C GLU A 211 -25.76 8.06 -6.86
N LYS A 212 -25.64 8.85 -7.93
CA LYS A 212 -26.11 8.50 -9.27
C LYS A 212 -25.43 7.25 -9.81
N MET A 213 -24.10 7.16 -9.69
CA MET A 213 -23.35 5.99 -10.14
C MET A 213 -23.73 4.72 -9.38
N MET A 214 -24.05 4.82 -8.10
CA MET A 214 -24.50 3.68 -7.29
C MET A 214 -25.77 3.03 -7.84
N VAL A 215 -26.73 3.82 -8.32
CA VAL A 215 -28.05 3.34 -8.75
C VAL A 215 -28.20 3.22 -10.26
N THR A 216 -27.18 3.59 -11.03
CA THR A 216 -27.23 3.49 -12.50
C THR A 216 -27.22 2.02 -12.92
N PRO A 217 -28.21 1.54 -13.69
CA PRO A 217 -28.15 0.22 -14.31
C PRO A 217 -26.97 0.16 -15.28
N GLY A 218 -26.00 -0.68 -14.99
CA GLY A 218 -24.77 -0.78 -15.77
C GLY A 218 -24.59 -2.11 -16.49
N ILE A 219 -23.37 -2.34 -16.95
CA ILE A 219 -22.92 -3.57 -17.62
C ILE A 219 -23.00 -4.81 -16.68
N LEU A 220 -23.07 -4.59 -15.37
CA LEU A 220 -23.32 -5.64 -14.39
C LEU A 220 -24.75 -6.16 -14.60
N SER A 221 -24.91 -7.17 -15.42
CA SER A 221 -26.18 -7.69 -15.94
C SER A 221 -27.16 -8.20 -14.87
N ARG A 222 -26.83 -8.15 -13.60
CA ARG A 222 -27.65 -8.59 -12.46
C ARG A 222 -27.68 -7.62 -11.28
N ASP A 223 -27.08 -6.40 -11.40
CA ASP A 223 -26.92 -5.50 -10.27
C ASP A 223 -26.88 -4.03 -10.68
N LEU A 224 -27.19 -3.14 -9.72
CA LEU A 224 -27.01 -1.70 -9.85
C LEU A 224 -25.55 -1.34 -9.56
N GLY A 225 -25.05 -0.31 -10.24
CA GLY A 225 -23.73 0.24 -10.01
C GLY A 225 -23.01 0.60 -11.29
N THR A 226 -21.89 1.26 -11.12
CA THR A 226 -21.02 1.74 -12.21
C THR A 226 -19.64 1.16 -12.09
N ILE A 227 -19.09 0.71 -13.23
CA ILE A 227 -17.68 0.33 -13.36
C ILE A 227 -16.95 1.47 -14.05
N LEU A 228 -15.85 1.95 -13.46
CA LEU A 228 -14.93 2.89 -14.08
C LEU A 228 -13.58 2.21 -14.29
N VAL A 229 -12.90 2.51 -15.39
CA VAL A 229 -11.59 1.94 -15.71
C VAL A 229 -10.56 3.07 -15.78
N GLY A 230 -9.47 2.97 -15.03
CA GLY A 230 -8.31 3.86 -15.08
C GLY A 230 -8.65 5.33 -15.30
N LYS A 231 -8.49 5.79 -16.54
CA LYS A 231 -8.73 7.20 -16.94
C LYS A 231 -10.14 7.70 -16.66
N GLU A 232 -11.15 6.84 -16.65
CA GLU A 232 -12.53 7.25 -16.39
C GLU A 232 -12.71 7.66 -14.92
N ALA A 233 -12.07 6.94 -14.00
CA ALA A 233 -12.09 7.27 -12.58
C ALA A 233 -11.44 8.64 -12.30
N VAL A 234 -10.29 8.93 -12.94
CA VAL A 234 -9.62 10.23 -12.86
C VAL A 234 -10.48 11.33 -13.52
N LYS A 235 -11.05 11.09 -14.69
CA LYS A 235 -11.93 12.05 -15.38
C LYS A 235 -13.17 12.41 -14.55
N LYS A 236 -13.68 11.47 -13.75
CA LYS A 236 -14.80 11.70 -12.81
C LYS A 236 -14.39 12.43 -11.55
N GLY A 237 -13.10 12.62 -11.32
CA GLY A 237 -12.56 13.26 -10.11
C GLY A 237 -12.56 12.36 -8.89
N LEU A 238 -12.61 11.04 -9.09
CA LEU A 238 -12.52 10.08 -8.00
C LEU A 238 -11.06 9.87 -7.56
N TYR A 239 -10.11 9.87 -8.50
CA TYR A 239 -8.68 9.74 -8.26
C TYR A 239 -7.91 10.87 -8.95
N ASP A 240 -6.67 11.12 -8.49
CA ASP A 240 -5.86 12.26 -8.94
C ASP A 240 -5.20 12.01 -10.29
N GLU A 241 -4.58 10.84 -10.49
CA GLU A 241 -3.87 10.56 -11.74
C GLU A 241 -3.87 9.08 -12.14
N VAL A 242 -3.60 8.85 -13.42
CA VAL A 242 -3.34 7.51 -13.96
C VAL A 242 -1.84 7.27 -13.96
N GLY A 243 -1.38 6.18 -13.32
CA GLY A 243 0.04 5.85 -13.22
C GLY A 243 0.30 4.47 -12.68
N GLY A 244 1.55 4.19 -12.39
CA GLY A 244 2.03 2.95 -11.80
C GLY A 244 2.94 3.21 -10.60
N ILE A 245 3.73 2.20 -10.25
CA ILE A 245 4.62 2.24 -9.08
C ILE A 245 5.66 3.37 -9.16
N ALA A 246 6.15 3.70 -10.35
CA ALA A 246 7.14 4.76 -10.53
C ALA A 246 6.56 6.14 -10.19
N GLU A 247 5.34 6.42 -10.65
CA GLU A 247 4.60 7.65 -10.35
C GLU A 247 4.27 7.72 -8.85
N ALA A 248 3.83 6.60 -8.24
CA ALA A 248 3.49 6.52 -6.82
C ALA A 248 4.70 6.83 -5.93
N ILE A 249 5.85 6.20 -6.17
CA ILE A 249 7.09 6.48 -5.42
C ILE A 249 7.55 7.92 -5.67
N LYS A 250 7.49 8.41 -6.91
CA LYS A 250 7.83 9.79 -7.24
C LYS A 250 6.97 10.78 -6.46
N LYS A 251 5.66 10.51 -6.38
CA LYS A 251 4.73 11.36 -5.65
C LYS A 251 5.02 11.36 -4.15
N LEU A 252 5.23 10.19 -3.56
CA LEU A 252 5.54 10.05 -2.15
C LEU A 252 6.82 10.80 -1.73
N ARG A 253 7.82 10.89 -2.62
CA ARG A 253 9.02 11.72 -2.41
C ARG A 253 8.73 13.21 -2.33
N GLN A 254 7.67 13.67 -2.98
CA GLN A 254 7.32 15.09 -3.12
C GLN A 254 6.42 15.59 -1.98
N LEU A 255 5.72 14.70 -1.31
CA LEU A 255 4.93 14.99 -0.12
C LEU A 255 5.83 15.04 1.11
#